data_2e71b76a099b6a235b8b481c473c8818
#
_entry.id   2e71b76a099b6a235b8b481c473c8818
#
_cell.length_a   1.000
_cell.length_b   1.000
_cell.length_c   1.000
_cell.angle_alpha   90.00
_cell.angle_beta   90.00
_cell.angle_gamma   90.00
#
_symmetry.space_group_name_H-M   'P 1'
#
loop_
_entity.id
_entity.type
_entity.pdbx_description
1 polymer ?
#
loop_
_entity_poly.entity_id
_entity_poly.type
_entity_poly.pdbx_seq_one_letter_code
_entity_poly.pdbx_strand_id
1 'polypeptide(L)'
;MARISTLSRAQLPDFEPMFQILDNTMGYIPNNFLSMAHWPELLGAFGGLAATILQTGEVEGGLKQLVAMVASTANGCHYCQAHTSHSASNLGVSKE
;
A
#
# COMPACT_ATOMS: atom_id res chain seq x y z
N MET A 1 13.00 -7.08 -8.90
CA MET A 1 12.68 -6.59 -10.26
C MET A 1 11.35 -7.19 -10.70
N ALA A 2 10.46 -6.38 -11.20
CA ALA A 2 9.18 -6.86 -11.69
C ALA A 2 9.32 -7.54 -13.04
N ARG A 3 8.61 -8.65 -13.23
CA ARG A 3 8.60 -9.38 -14.51
C ARG A 3 7.54 -8.81 -15.48
N ILE A 4 6.56 -8.10 -14.93
CA ILE A 4 5.53 -7.42 -15.70
C ILE A 4 5.82 -5.93 -15.59
N SER A 5 5.85 -5.25 -16.75
CA SER A 5 6.11 -3.81 -16.77
C SER A 5 5.03 -3.04 -16.01
N THR A 6 5.43 -1.92 -15.42
CA THR A 6 4.47 -1.01 -14.80
C THR A 6 3.92 -0.04 -15.84
N LEU A 7 2.66 0.37 -15.67
CA LEU A 7 2.10 1.48 -16.41
C LEU A 7 2.43 2.78 -15.69
N SER A 8 2.46 3.89 -16.42
CA SER A 8 2.69 5.19 -15.80
C SER A 8 1.39 5.74 -15.23
N ARG A 9 1.50 6.58 -14.21
CA ARG A 9 0.35 7.27 -13.62
C ARG A 9 -0.45 8.06 -14.67
N ALA A 10 0.25 8.68 -15.62
CA ALA A 10 -0.39 9.46 -16.67
C ALA A 10 -1.27 8.62 -17.60
N GLN A 11 -1.00 7.32 -17.70
CA GLN A 11 -1.79 6.39 -18.52
C GLN A 11 -3.06 5.90 -17.79
N LEU A 12 -3.24 6.28 -16.52
CA LEU A 12 -4.28 5.75 -15.65
C LEU A 12 -5.11 6.88 -15.02
N PRO A 13 -5.74 7.77 -15.83
CA PRO A 13 -6.47 8.90 -15.27
C PRO A 13 -7.67 8.49 -14.40
N ASP A 14 -8.29 7.35 -14.68
CA ASP A 14 -9.43 6.86 -13.90
C ASP A 14 -9.06 6.47 -12.47
N PHE A 15 -7.78 6.20 -12.20
CA PHE A 15 -7.29 5.84 -10.88
C PHE A 15 -6.65 7.01 -10.15
N GLU A 16 -6.69 8.22 -10.71
CA GLU A 16 -6.09 9.40 -10.08
C GLU A 16 -6.58 9.64 -8.65
N PRO A 17 -7.90 9.50 -8.34
CA PRO A 17 -8.36 9.66 -6.95
C PRO A 17 -7.70 8.66 -5.99
N MET A 18 -7.50 7.41 -6.41
CA MET A 18 -6.79 6.41 -5.61
C MET A 18 -5.34 6.80 -5.41
N PHE A 19 -4.67 7.26 -6.46
CA PHE A 19 -3.26 7.69 -6.40
C PHE A 19 -3.07 8.89 -5.48
N GLN A 20 -4.03 9.81 -5.46
CA GLN A 20 -4.01 10.95 -4.55
C GLN A 20 -4.05 10.50 -3.09
N ILE A 21 -4.88 9.51 -2.77
CA ILE A 21 -4.94 8.95 -1.42
C ILE A 21 -3.62 8.30 -1.06
N LEU A 22 -3.00 7.56 -1.98
CA LEU A 22 -1.70 6.92 -1.75
C LEU A 22 -0.60 7.96 -1.54
N ASP A 23 -0.59 9.04 -2.33
CA ASP A 23 0.37 10.13 -2.14
C ASP A 23 0.22 10.76 -0.76
N ASN A 24 -1.01 10.95 -0.29
CA ASN A 24 -1.27 11.57 1.01
C ASN A 24 -0.95 10.66 2.19
N THR A 25 -1.10 9.35 2.02
CA THR A 25 -0.91 8.39 3.12
C THR A 25 0.48 7.76 3.12
N MET A 26 1.03 7.47 1.96
CA MET A 26 2.31 6.75 1.81
C MET A 26 3.43 7.63 1.28
N GLY A 27 3.09 8.67 0.53
CA GLY A 27 4.06 9.52 -0.16
C GLY A 27 4.58 8.96 -1.48
N TYR A 28 4.08 7.82 -1.92
CA TYR A 28 4.45 7.21 -3.19
C TYR A 28 3.37 6.21 -3.61
N ILE A 29 3.44 5.77 -4.87
CA ILE A 29 2.56 4.75 -5.41
C ILE A 29 3.38 3.46 -5.54
N PRO A 30 3.02 2.39 -4.80
CA PRO A 30 3.75 1.11 -4.92
C PRO A 30 3.70 0.55 -6.33
N ASN A 31 4.80 -0.05 -6.77
CA ASN A 31 4.91 -0.59 -8.14
C ASN A 31 3.91 -1.70 -8.41
N ASN A 32 3.49 -2.46 -7.40
CA ASN A 32 2.50 -3.51 -7.58
C ASN A 32 1.16 -2.95 -8.05
N PHE A 33 0.79 -1.74 -7.63
CA PHE A 33 -0.42 -1.07 -8.12
C PHE A 33 -0.30 -0.78 -9.62
N LEU A 34 0.85 -0.28 -10.04
CA LEU A 34 1.09 0.06 -11.44
C LEU A 34 1.19 -1.19 -12.32
N SER A 35 1.65 -2.30 -11.78
CA SER A 35 1.66 -3.59 -12.50
C SER A 35 0.25 -4.18 -12.60
N MET A 36 -0.52 -4.13 -11.52
CA MET A 36 -1.92 -4.61 -11.52
C MET A 36 -2.81 -3.81 -12.46
N ALA A 37 -2.40 -2.59 -12.80
CA ALA A 37 -3.18 -1.71 -13.67
C ALA A 37 -3.37 -2.26 -15.09
N HIS A 38 -2.60 -3.28 -15.48
CA HIS A 38 -2.85 -4.01 -16.73
C HIS A 38 -4.21 -4.72 -16.69
N TRP A 39 -4.74 -4.97 -15.49
CA TRP A 39 -6.09 -5.48 -15.30
C TRP A 39 -6.83 -4.49 -14.39
N PRO A 40 -7.49 -3.45 -14.95
CA PRO A 40 -8.09 -2.37 -14.16
C PRO A 40 -9.10 -2.84 -13.11
N GLU A 41 -9.90 -3.84 -13.42
CA GLU A 41 -10.87 -4.38 -12.48
C GLU A 41 -10.19 -4.99 -11.26
N LEU A 42 -9.04 -5.65 -11.46
CA LEU A 42 -8.27 -6.20 -10.37
C LEU A 42 -7.69 -5.10 -9.49
N LEU A 43 -7.14 -4.05 -10.11
CA LEU A 43 -6.59 -2.92 -9.36
C LEU A 43 -7.67 -2.25 -8.50
N GLY A 44 -8.84 -2.03 -9.07
CA GLY A 44 -9.96 -1.43 -8.34
C GLY A 44 -10.40 -2.29 -7.15
N ALA A 45 -10.54 -3.59 -7.36
CA ALA A 45 -10.94 -4.52 -6.30
C ALA A 45 -9.89 -4.62 -5.21
N PHE A 46 -8.62 -4.69 -5.58
CA PHE A 46 -7.51 -4.75 -4.63
C PHE A 46 -7.43 -3.46 -3.81
N GLY A 47 -7.57 -2.30 -4.46
CA GLY A 47 -7.58 -1.01 -3.77
C GLY A 47 -8.72 -0.90 -2.78
N GLY A 48 -9.91 -1.38 -3.15
CA GLY A 48 -11.07 -1.41 -2.26
C GLY A 48 -10.85 -2.31 -1.05
N LEU A 49 -10.30 -3.50 -1.27
CA LEU A 49 -9.97 -4.43 -0.19
C LEU A 49 -8.94 -3.82 0.76
N ALA A 50 -7.87 -3.26 0.23
CA ALA A 50 -6.82 -2.64 1.02
C ALA A 50 -7.36 -1.46 1.85
N ALA A 51 -8.18 -0.61 1.24
CA ALA A 51 -8.79 0.51 1.94
C ALA A 51 -9.69 0.04 3.08
N THR A 52 -10.50 -0.98 2.83
CA THR A 52 -11.42 -1.53 3.85
C THR A 52 -10.64 -2.10 5.03
N ILE A 53 -9.56 -2.84 4.77
CA ILE A 53 -8.76 -3.46 5.84
C ILE A 53 -7.95 -2.42 6.60
N LEU A 54 -7.32 -1.47 5.90
CA LEU A 54 -6.32 -0.59 6.50
C LEU A 54 -6.89 0.72 7.03
N GLN A 55 -8.02 1.19 6.50
CA GLN A 55 -8.55 2.51 6.82
C GLN A 55 -9.84 2.49 7.63
N THR A 56 -10.46 1.33 7.79
CA THR A 56 -11.73 1.21 8.51
C THR A 56 -11.65 0.13 9.58
N GLY A 57 -12.70 0.05 10.40
CA GLY A 57 -12.82 -0.96 11.45
C GLY A 57 -12.38 -0.43 12.81
N GLU A 58 -12.42 -1.31 13.80
CA GLU A 58 -12.19 -0.94 15.20
C GLU A 58 -10.71 -0.84 15.57
N VAL A 59 -9.83 -1.47 14.79
CA VAL A 59 -8.40 -1.45 15.06
C VAL A 59 -7.78 -0.23 14.42
N GLU A 60 -7.00 0.52 15.20
CA GLU A 60 -6.32 1.71 14.73
C GLU A 60 -5.33 1.40 13.61
N GLY A 61 -5.23 2.33 12.63
CA GLY A 61 -4.38 2.14 11.45
C GLY A 61 -2.91 1.91 11.75
N GLY A 62 -2.36 2.67 12.70
CA GLY A 62 -0.97 2.49 13.12
C GLY A 62 -0.70 1.10 13.66
N LEU A 63 -1.61 0.57 14.47
CA LEU A 63 -1.49 -0.77 15.01
C LEU A 63 -1.60 -1.83 13.90
N LYS A 64 -2.47 -1.62 12.91
CA LYS A 64 -2.56 -2.53 11.76
C LYS A 64 -1.23 -2.63 11.01
N GLN A 65 -0.56 -1.50 10.79
CA GLN A 65 0.74 -1.48 10.11
C GLN A 65 1.82 -2.11 10.98
N LEU A 66 1.76 -1.94 12.29
CA LEU A 66 2.71 -2.57 13.21
C LEU A 66 2.55 -4.10 13.18
N VAL A 67 1.31 -4.60 13.20
CA VAL A 67 1.03 -6.03 13.05
C VAL A 67 1.58 -6.56 11.73
N ALA A 68 1.36 -5.84 10.65
CA ALA A 68 1.87 -6.21 9.32
C ALA A 68 3.40 -6.25 9.32
N MET A 69 4.05 -5.31 9.99
CA MET A 69 5.52 -5.28 10.10
C MET A 69 6.04 -6.51 10.86
N VAL A 70 5.42 -6.88 11.96
CA VAL A 70 5.81 -8.06 12.73
C VAL A 70 5.63 -9.33 11.90
N ALA A 71 4.51 -9.48 11.22
CA ALA A 71 4.25 -10.62 10.34
C ALA A 71 5.27 -10.69 9.20
N SER A 72 5.60 -9.54 8.61
CA SER A 72 6.58 -9.46 7.53
C SER A 72 7.97 -9.83 8.00
N THR A 73 8.33 -9.42 9.21
CA THR A 73 9.61 -9.77 9.83
C THR A 73 9.70 -11.28 10.06
N ALA A 74 8.63 -11.88 10.58
CA ALA A 74 8.57 -13.33 10.83
C ALA A 74 8.71 -14.13 9.53
N ASN A 75 8.19 -13.59 8.42
CA ASN A 75 8.27 -14.24 7.11
C ASN A 75 9.55 -13.90 6.33
N GLY A 76 10.39 -13.01 6.85
CA GLY A 76 11.63 -12.62 6.19
C GLY A 76 11.43 -11.75 4.94
N CYS A 77 10.29 -11.07 4.81
CA CYS A 77 10.04 -10.20 3.67
C CYS A 77 10.63 -8.80 3.90
N HIS A 78 11.80 -8.53 3.33
CA HIS A 78 12.50 -7.26 3.55
C HIS A 78 11.73 -6.06 2.98
N TYR A 79 11.13 -6.20 1.80
CA TYR A 79 10.32 -5.13 1.22
C TYR A 79 9.13 -4.81 2.12
N CYS A 80 8.43 -5.83 2.60
CA CYS A 80 7.26 -5.66 3.45
C CYS A 80 7.63 -5.02 4.79
N GLN A 81 8.78 -5.37 5.36
CA GLN A 81 9.28 -4.75 6.58
C GLN A 81 9.50 -3.25 6.39
N ALA A 82 10.19 -2.87 5.32
CA ALA A 82 10.45 -1.47 5.02
C ALA A 82 9.15 -0.69 4.75
N HIS A 83 8.27 -1.27 3.96
CA HIS A 83 6.99 -0.67 3.57
C HIS A 83 6.08 -0.44 4.78
N THR A 84 5.86 -1.47 5.60
CA THR A 84 4.96 -1.38 6.75
C THR A 84 5.55 -0.53 7.87
N SER A 85 6.85 -0.55 8.04
CA SER A 85 7.56 0.30 9.00
C SER A 85 7.38 1.77 8.64
N HIS A 86 7.55 2.11 7.36
CA HIS A 86 7.33 3.46 6.86
C HIS A 86 5.86 3.89 7.05
N SER A 87 4.92 3.03 6.72
CA SER A 87 3.48 3.31 6.87
C SER A 87 3.10 3.51 8.33
N ALA A 88 3.63 2.67 9.23
CA ALA A 88 3.38 2.81 10.66
C ALA A 88 3.90 4.15 11.18
N SER A 89 5.10 4.55 10.76
CA SER A 89 5.69 5.83 11.14
C SER A 89 4.83 7.00 10.67
N ASN A 90 4.32 6.93 9.44
CA ASN A 90 3.43 7.96 8.89
C ASN A 90 2.11 8.08 9.65
N LEU A 91 1.67 7.00 10.30
CA LEU A 91 0.46 6.97 11.11
C LEU A 91 0.72 7.26 12.60
N GLY A 92 1.91 7.72 12.93
CA GLY A 92 2.23 8.21 14.26
C GLY A 92 2.83 7.18 15.21
N VAL A 93 3.18 5.98 14.73
CA VAL A 93 3.84 4.97 15.58
C VAL A 93 5.29 5.39 15.81
N SER A 94 5.71 5.37 17.08
CA SER A 94 7.08 5.70 17.46
C SER A 94 8.07 4.69 16.90
N LYS A 95 9.27 5.17 16.54
CA LYS A 95 10.34 4.30 16.06
C LYS A 95 11.01 3.50 17.19
N GLU A 96 10.70 3.80 18.44
CA GLU A 96 11.25 3.11 19.61
C GLU A 96 10.50 1.84 19.97
#